data_1492697c0b3e1ae5b9b79ea7c9f791ed
#
_entry.id   1492697c0b3e1ae5b9b79ea7c9f791ed
#
_cell.length_a   1.000
_cell.length_b   1.000
_cell.length_c   1.000
_cell.angle_alpha   90.00
_cell.angle_beta   90.00
_cell.angle_gamma   90.00
#
_symmetry.space_group_name_H-M   'P 1'
#
loop_
_entity.id
_entity.type
_entity.pdbx_description
1 polymer ?
#
loop_
_entity_poly.entity_id
_entity_poly.type
_entity_poly.pdbx_seq_one_letter_code
_entity_poly.pdbx_strand_id
1 'polypeptide(L)'
;MSRFKSVNFYYTLGIMLVISLAAKYLAQVPALKLFGHLVIALVIGMALQMSKGLKEQVKADIPFLSNKFLRLGIILLGFKLALDRLLAEGKKTLVVAFFIVLFMITLTYFMCRAFKVDHELALLSSCGCGICGAAAVMGVSGQLRAKTDNSVLAVAVVAILGTVFTLIEVTLQPYLGLDAYNYGVFTGGSLHEIAHAVAAGGAGGQVALDAAILTKLSRVLMLIVVAGVLIVVNKKTQDETKGKVPMPYFILGFIFMSILGSYVTFLKPLAPYFVDAAYIFLGMAMAALGMSVNFKVIKERGVRVFTACFLSSVILMIVCYVVAKFIF
;
A
#
# COMPACT_ATOMS: atom_id res chain seq x y z
N MET A 1 -1.72 25.70 13.02
CA MET A 1 -2.97 25.78 13.81
C MET A 1 -4.17 26.36 13.04
N SER A 2 -4.01 27.10 11.94
CA SER A 2 -5.13 27.70 11.19
C SER A 2 -5.97 26.72 10.35
N ARG A 3 -5.42 25.60 9.88
CA ARG A 3 -6.14 24.61 9.02
C ARG A 3 -7.33 23.95 9.71
N PHE A 4 -7.23 23.64 10.99
CA PHE A 4 -8.30 23.00 11.77
C PHE A 4 -9.51 23.92 12.05
N LYS A 5 -9.43 25.20 11.74
CA LYS A 5 -10.54 26.16 11.86
C LYS A 5 -11.29 26.41 10.54
N SER A 6 -10.85 25.79 9.44
CA SER A 6 -11.45 25.97 8.12
C SER A 6 -12.64 25.03 7.91
N VAL A 7 -13.79 25.58 7.53
CA VAL A 7 -14.97 24.81 7.13
C VAL A 7 -14.64 23.84 5.99
N ASN A 8 -13.74 24.24 5.08
CA ASN A 8 -13.30 23.41 3.96
C ASN A 8 -12.56 22.15 4.41
N PHE A 9 -11.81 22.21 5.52
CA PHE A 9 -11.14 21.05 6.11
C PHE A 9 -12.16 19.98 6.55
N TYR A 10 -13.20 20.38 7.28
CA TYR A 10 -14.26 19.44 7.71
C TYR A 10 -15.09 18.93 6.54
N TYR A 11 -15.31 19.76 5.53
CA TYR A 11 -15.99 19.36 4.30
C TYR A 11 -15.17 18.27 3.54
N THR A 12 -13.86 18.48 3.39
CA THR A 12 -12.96 17.51 2.78
C THR A 12 -12.95 16.19 3.57
N LEU A 13 -12.84 16.29 4.89
CA LEU A 13 -12.90 15.13 5.79
C LEU A 13 -14.23 14.36 5.63
N GLY A 14 -15.35 15.06 5.58
CA GLY A 14 -16.68 14.48 5.39
C GLY A 14 -16.80 13.75 4.04
N ILE A 15 -16.32 14.34 2.95
CA ILE A 15 -16.31 13.70 1.63
C ILE A 15 -15.49 12.41 1.67
N MET A 16 -14.28 12.44 2.24
CA MET A 16 -13.42 11.25 2.34
C MET A 16 -14.09 10.14 3.14
N LEU A 17 -14.74 10.49 4.26
CA LEU A 17 -15.46 9.54 5.10
C LEU A 17 -16.66 8.92 4.36
N VAL A 18 -17.46 9.76 3.70
CA VAL A 18 -18.63 9.30 2.91
C VAL A 18 -18.18 8.37 1.80
N ILE A 19 -17.11 8.71 1.06
CA ILE A 19 -16.57 7.83 0.01
C ILE A 19 -16.09 6.51 0.60
N SER A 20 -15.36 6.55 1.73
CA SER A 20 -14.86 5.34 2.39
C SER A 20 -16.00 4.43 2.83
N LEU A 21 -17.04 4.98 3.45
CA LEU A 21 -18.22 4.22 3.87
C LEU A 21 -19.01 3.69 2.67
N ALA A 22 -19.27 4.52 1.66
CA ALA A 22 -19.91 4.09 0.42
C ALA A 22 -19.15 2.95 -0.26
N ALA A 23 -17.83 3.05 -0.35
CA ALA A 23 -16.97 2.01 -0.89
C ALA A 23 -17.05 0.71 -0.07
N LYS A 24 -17.13 0.81 1.27
CA LYS A 24 -17.30 -0.34 2.16
C LYS A 24 -18.61 -1.07 1.91
N TYR A 25 -19.72 -0.35 1.68
CA TYR A 25 -21.00 -0.94 1.33
C TYR A 25 -21.01 -1.50 -0.09
N LEU A 26 -20.48 -0.78 -1.07
CA LEU A 26 -20.38 -1.22 -2.46
C LEU A 26 -19.52 -2.50 -2.58
N ALA A 27 -18.48 -2.64 -1.78
CA ALA A 27 -17.65 -3.85 -1.74
C ALA A 27 -18.39 -5.11 -1.26
N GLN A 28 -19.61 -4.99 -0.71
CA GLN A 28 -20.45 -6.15 -0.36
C GLN A 28 -21.19 -6.72 -1.57
N VAL A 29 -21.33 -5.95 -2.64
CA VAL A 29 -21.95 -6.41 -3.90
C VAL A 29 -21.03 -7.47 -4.54
N PRO A 30 -21.55 -8.66 -4.91
CA PRO A 30 -20.73 -9.77 -5.40
C PRO A 30 -19.78 -9.38 -6.54
N ALA A 31 -20.24 -8.59 -7.51
CA ALA A 31 -19.44 -8.13 -8.64
C ALA A 31 -18.31 -7.17 -8.25
N LEU A 32 -18.46 -6.40 -7.15
CA LEU A 32 -17.50 -5.41 -6.69
C LEU A 32 -16.61 -5.94 -5.55
N LYS A 33 -16.98 -7.07 -4.95
CA LYS A 33 -16.24 -7.71 -3.84
C LYS A 33 -14.79 -8.01 -4.23
N LEU A 34 -14.55 -8.38 -5.49
CA LEU A 34 -13.22 -8.66 -6.03
C LEU A 34 -12.26 -7.47 -5.94
N PHE A 35 -12.78 -6.25 -6.13
CA PHE A 35 -11.95 -5.05 -6.11
C PHE A 35 -11.56 -4.63 -4.68
N GLY A 36 -12.35 -5.03 -3.69
CA GLY A 36 -12.18 -4.57 -2.32
C GLY A 36 -12.51 -3.08 -2.13
N HIS A 37 -12.91 -2.71 -0.92
CA HIS A 37 -13.41 -1.35 -0.66
C HIS A 37 -12.36 -0.25 -0.83
N LEU A 38 -11.07 -0.55 -0.64
CA LEU A 38 -9.99 0.44 -0.79
C LEU A 38 -9.81 0.87 -2.25
N VAL A 39 -9.89 -0.09 -3.16
CA VAL A 39 -9.82 0.20 -4.60
C VAL A 39 -11.07 0.94 -5.06
N ILE A 40 -12.25 0.54 -4.58
CA ILE A 40 -13.50 1.24 -4.88
C ILE A 40 -13.43 2.69 -4.39
N ALA A 41 -12.93 2.93 -3.18
CA ALA A 41 -12.73 4.28 -2.65
C ALA A 41 -11.78 5.12 -3.52
N LEU A 42 -10.68 4.52 -4.00
CA LEU A 42 -9.75 5.16 -4.93
C LEU A 42 -10.46 5.55 -6.24
N VAL A 43 -11.21 4.62 -6.85
CA VAL A 43 -11.91 4.85 -8.12
C VAL A 43 -12.99 5.92 -7.98
N ILE A 44 -13.76 5.92 -6.89
CA ILE A 44 -14.74 6.99 -6.61
C ILE A 44 -14.02 8.35 -6.47
N GLY A 45 -12.89 8.38 -5.76
CA GLY A 45 -12.05 9.58 -5.65
C GLY A 45 -11.58 10.08 -7.01
N MET A 46 -11.12 9.19 -7.89
CA MET A 46 -10.71 9.51 -9.26
C MET A 46 -11.89 10.06 -10.09
N ALA A 47 -13.07 9.45 -9.99
CA ALA A 47 -14.27 9.91 -10.68
C ALA A 47 -14.69 11.31 -10.23
N LEU A 48 -14.62 11.60 -8.93
CA LEU A 48 -14.85 12.93 -8.39
C LEU A 48 -13.82 13.96 -8.88
N GLN A 49 -12.57 13.57 -9.04
CA GLN A 49 -11.54 14.46 -9.61
C GLN A 49 -11.82 14.79 -11.07
N MET A 50 -12.39 13.86 -11.83
CA MET A 50 -12.80 14.10 -13.23
C MET A 50 -14.04 15.00 -13.32
N SER A 51 -15.00 14.85 -12.41
CA SER A 51 -16.15 15.73 -12.31
C SER A 51 -15.67 17.09 -11.79
N LYS A 52 -15.77 18.15 -12.56
CA LYS A 52 -15.28 19.53 -12.26
C LYS A 52 -15.80 20.15 -10.94
N GLY A 53 -16.27 19.35 -10.00
CA GLY A 53 -16.99 19.76 -8.79
C GLY A 53 -16.15 20.04 -7.54
N LEU A 54 -14.86 19.66 -7.49
CA LEU A 54 -14.03 19.91 -6.30
C LEU A 54 -13.45 21.33 -6.33
N LYS A 55 -13.85 22.14 -5.34
CA LYS A 55 -13.28 23.48 -5.15
C LYS A 55 -11.78 23.39 -4.89
N GLU A 56 -10.98 24.32 -5.42
CA GLU A 56 -9.52 24.37 -5.21
C GLU A 56 -9.13 24.36 -3.73
N GLN A 57 -9.95 24.97 -2.87
CA GLN A 57 -9.76 25.00 -1.43
C GLN A 57 -9.85 23.61 -0.78
N VAL A 58 -10.69 22.71 -1.34
CA VAL A 58 -10.80 21.30 -0.91
C VAL A 58 -9.54 20.53 -1.30
N LYS A 59 -9.03 20.78 -2.51
CA LYS A 59 -7.82 20.13 -3.02
C LYS A 59 -6.57 20.40 -2.16
N ALA A 60 -6.48 21.59 -1.55
CA ALA A 60 -5.34 21.98 -0.73
C ALA A 60 -5.16 21.14 0.54
N ASP A 61 -6.24 20.60 1.12
CA ASP A 61 -6.21 19.81 2.35
C ASP A 61 -6.09 18.30 2.10
N ILE A 62 -6.38 17.82 0.87
CA ILE A 62 -6.37 16.40 0.51
C ILE A 62 -5.04 15.71 0.82
N PRO A 63 -3.85 16.24 0.41
CA PRO A 63 -2.58 15.56 0.66
C PRO A 63 -2.26 15.40 2.16
N PHE A 64 -2.62 16.41 2.95
CA PHE A 64 -2.41 16.36 4.41
C PHE A 64 -3.29 15.29 5.06
N LEU A 65 -4.60 15.29 4.75
CA LEU A 65 -5.56 14.33 5.29
C LEU A 65 -5.23 12.91 4.83
N SER A 66 -4.93 12.69 3.55
CA SER A 66 -4.51 11.41 3.01
C SER A 66 -3.36 10.81 3.81
N ASN A 67 -2.29 11.59 4.01
CA ASN A 67 -1.11 11.12 4.73
C ASN A 67 -1.41 10.79 6.21
N LYS A 68 -2.25 11.58 6.88
CA LYS A 68 -2.64 11.34 8.28
C LYS A 68 -3.50 10.08 8.40
N PHE A 69 -4.53 9.93 7.58
CA PHE A 69 -5.41 8.76 7.63
C PHE A 69 -4.72 7.48 7.17
N LEU A 70 -3.83 7.56 6.18
CA LEU A 70 -3.00 6.43 5.77
C LEU A 70 -2.16 5.91 6.95
N ARG A 71 -1.45 6.81 7.64
CA ARG A 71 -0.62 6.45 8.79
C ARG A 71 -1.44 5.88 9.94
N LEU A 72 -2.56 6.51 10.29
CA LEU A 72 -3.46 6.00 11.34
C LEU A 72 -4.02 4.62 10.97
N GLY A 73 -4.45 4.44 9.74
CA GLY A 73 -4.93 3.15 9.26
C GLY A 73 -3.87 2.06 9.35
N ILE A 74 -2.61 2.35 8.96
CA ILE A 74 -1.50 1.40 9.08
C ILE A 74 -1.21 1.08 10.55
N ILE A 75 -1.16 2.09 11.44
CA ILE A 75 -0.95 1.90 12.88
C ILE A 75 -1.99 0.93 13.44
N LEU A 76 -3.27 1.19 13.21
CA LEU A 76 -4.35 0.35 13.75
C LEU A 76 -4.35 -1.04 13.13
N LEU A 77 -3.96 -1.18 11.85
CA LEU A 77 -3.85 -2.48 11.20
C LEU A 77 -2.78 -3.37 11.85
N GLY A 78 -1.80 -2.76 12.54
CA GLY A 78 -0.83 -3.49 13.36
C GLY A 78 -1.48 -4.43 14.36
N PHE A 79 -2.66 -4.09 14.86
CA PHE A 79 -3.41 -4.93 15.79
C PHE A 79 -3.83 -6.29 15.19
N LYS A 80 -3.92 -6.39 13.86
CA LYS A 80 -4.21 -7.63 13.13
C LYS A 80 -2.98 -8.52 12.99
N LEU A 81 -1.76 -7.98 13.14
CA LEU A 81 -0.54 -8.75 13.04
C LEU A 81 -0.30 -9.55 14.31
N ALA A 82 -0.45 -10.87 14.22
CA ALA A 82 -0.09 -11.79 15.29
C ALA A 82 1.44 -11.97 15.30
N LEU A 83 2.14 -11.17 16.12
CA LEU A 83 3.61 -11.24 16.24
C LEU A 83 4.10 -12.60 16.76
N ASP A 84 3.34 -13.23 17.63
CA ASP A 84 3.57 -14.59 18.14
C ASP A 84 3.61 -15.60 17.00
N ARG A 85 2.63 -15.58 16.10
CA ARG A 85 2.62 -16.42 14.89
C ARG A 85 3.72 -16.02 13.91
N LEU A 86 3.96 -14.73 13.71
CA LEU A 86 5.04 -14.26 12.85
C LEU A 86 6.41 -14.71 13.33
N LEU A 87 6.65 -14.74 14.64
CA LEU A 87 7.92 -15.18 15.21
C LEU A 87 8.04 -16.73 15.28
N ALA A 88 6.91 -17.43 15.46
CA ALA A 88 6.88 -18.89 15.54
C ALA A 88 6.94 -19.54 14.14
N GLU A 89 6.10 -19.07 13.23
CA GLU A 89 5.93 -19.68 11.89
C GLU A 89 6.51 -18.79 10.77
N GLY A 90 6.74 -17.50 11.04
CA GLY A 90 7.06 -16.49 10.05
C GLY A 90 8.55 -16.29 9.77
N LYS A 91 9.48 -17.00 10.42
CA LYS A 91 10.92 -16.83 10.14
C LYS A 91 11.22 -17.04 8.66
N LYS A 92 10.66 -18.10 8.08
CA LYS A 92 10.79 -18.41 6.66
C LYS A 92 10.17 -17.31 5.79
N THR A 93 8.96 -16.88 6.12
CA THR A 93 8.24 -15.80 5.42
C THR A 93 8.98 -14.47 5.52
N LEU A 94 9.59 -14.13 6.68
CA LEU A 94 10.38 -12.91 6.84
C LEU A 94 11.64 -12.92 5.98
N VAL A 95 12.37 -14.04 5.95
CA VAL A 95 13.57 -14.20 5.10
C VAL A 95 13.19 -14.08 3.63
N VAL A 96 12.15 -14.77 3.21
CA VAL A 96 11.63 -14.68 1.84
C VAL A 96 11.18 -13.27 1.51
N ALA A 97 10.44 -12.59 2.40
CA ALA A 97 10.01 -11.22 2.21
C ALA A 97 11.20 -10.25 2.04
N PHE A 98 12.28 -10.43 2.81
CA PHE A 98 13.50 -9.64 2.68
C PHE A 98 14.10 -9.76 1.27
N PHE A 99 14.27 -10.97 0.78
CA PHE A 99 14.84 -11.20 -0.56
C PHE A 99 13.92 -10.72 -1.68
N ILE A 100 12.61 -10.95 -1.55
CA ILE A 100 11.62 -10.43 -2.52
C ILE A 100 11.66 -8.90 -2.57
N VAL A 101 11.67 -8.22 -1.42
CA VAL A 101 11.70 -6.75 -1.37
C VAL A 101 12.98 -6.21 -1.98
N LEU A 102 14.14 -6.77 -1.62
CA LEU A 102 15.43 -6.36 -2.17
C LEU A 102 15.48 -6.56 -3.69
N PHE A 103 15.07 -7.73 -4.16
CA PHE A 103 15.00 -8.07 -5.58
C PHE A 103 14.08 -7.10 -6.31
N MET A 104 12.89 -6.86 -5.79
CA MET A 104 11.89 -6.02 -6.46
C MET A 104 12.24 -4.54 -6.50
N ILE A 105 12.82 -4.00 -5.42
CA ILE A 105 13.30 -2.61 -5.44
C ILE A 105 14.37 -2.47 -6.51
N THR A 106 15.32 -3.39 -6.55
CA THR A 106 16.41 -3.39 -7.53
C THR A 106 15.87 -3.54 -8.95
N LEU A 107 15.07 -4.58 -9.20
CA LEU A 107 14.51 -4.86 -10.52
C LEU A 107 13.67 -3.71 -11.05
N THR A 108 12.70 -3.24 -10.25
CA THR A 108 11.78 -2.16 -10.68
C THR A 108 12.53 -0.85 -10.90
N TYR A 109 13.53 -0.54 -10.07
CA TYR A 109 14.37 0.65 -10.27
C TYR A 109 15.09 0.60 -11.60
N PHE A 110 15.79 -0.50 -11.91
CA PHE A 110 16.50 -0.63 -13.18
C PHE A 110 15.57 -0.68 -14.38
N MET A 111 14.43 -1.35 -14.27
CA MET A 111 13.40 -1.33 -15.32
C MET A 111 12.90 0.09 -15.57
N CYS A 112 12.56 0.85 -14.55
CA CYS A 112 12.15 2.25 -14.69
C CYS A 112 13.25 3.09 -15.37
N ARG A 113 14.51 2.89 -14.96
CA ARG A 113 15.65 3.61 -15.58
C ARG A 113 15.85 3.23 -17.06
N ALA A 114 15.66 1.95 -17.41
CA ALA A 114 15.72 1.48 -18.81
C ALA A 114 14.61 2.12 -19.66
N PHE A 115 13.42 2.37 -19.09
CA PHE A 115 12.32 3.09 -19.72
C PHE A 115 12.45 4.63 -19.65
N LYS A 116 13.65 5.15 -19.27
CA LYS A 116 13.95 6.59 -19.19
C LYS A 116 13.03 7.34 -18.18
N VAL A 117 12.59 6.66 -17.13
CA VAL A 117 11.91 7.29 -15.98
C VAL A 117 12.96 8.02 -15.14
N ASP A 118 12.64 9.21 -14.65
CA ASP A 118 13.56 9.97 -13.80
C ASP A 118 13.88 9.23 -12.47
N HIS A 119 15.03 9.57 -11.86
CA HIS A 119 15.57 8.86 -10.70
C HIS A 119 14.60 8.84 -9.53
N GLU A 120 13.98 9.99 -9.21
CA GLU A 120 13.09 10.14 -8.08
C GLU A 120 11.83 9.27 -8.24
N LEU A 121 11.16 9.37 -9.40
CA LEU A 121 9.98 8.59 -9.71
C LEU A 121 10.29 7.09 -9.80
N ALA A 122 11.45 6.72 -10.36
CA ALA A 122 11.92 5.34 -10.42
C ALA A 122 12.10 4.75 -9.01
N LEU A 123 12.70 5.51 -8.08
CA LEU A 123 12.91 5.07 -6.70
C LEU A 123 11.60 4.96 -5.92
N LEU A 124 10.69 5.94 -6.08
CA LEU A 124 9.35 5.89 -5.47
C LEU A 124 8.56 4.67 -5.95
N SER A 125 8.54 4.46 -7.28
CA SER A 125 7.81 3.34 -7.89
C SER A 125 8.40 2.00 -7.49
N SER A 126 9.73 1.89 -7.40
CA SER A 126 10.39 0.65 -6.96
C SER A 126 10.07 0.31 -5.51
N CYS A 127 10.04 1.29 -4.61
CA CYS A 127 9.61 1.08 -3.22
C CYS A 127 8.12 0.72 -3.15
N GLY A 128 7.28 1.35 -3.98
CA GLY A 128 5.86 1.03 -4.08
C GLY A 128 5.61 -0.42 -4.51
N CYS A 129 6.17 -0.83 -5.64
CA CYS A 129 6.05 -2.21 -6.15
C CYS A 129 6.75 -3.23 -5.24
N GLY A 130 7.89 -2.85 -4.65
CA GLY A 130 8.72 -3.76 -3.85
C GLY A 130 8.18 -4.02 -2.45
N ILE A 131 7.48 -3.09 -1.80
CA ILE A 131 7.14 -3.21 -0.38
C ILE A 131 5.62 -3.38 -0.18
N CYS A 132 4.87 -2.28 -0.12
CA CYS A 132 3.46 -2.31 0.25
C CYS A 132 2.61 -1.23 -0.45
N GLY A 133 2.95 -0.88 -1.68
CA GLY A 133 2.16 0.01 -2.50
C GLY A 133 2.22 1.47 -2.05
N ALA A 134 1.07 2.11 -1.99
CA ALA A 134 0.92 3.52 -1.64
C ALA A 134 1.58 3.89 -0.31
N ALA A 135 1.50 3.01 0.70
CA ALA A 135 2.11 3.24 2.00
C ALA A 135 3.64 3.37 1.92
N ALA A 136 4.29 2.55 1.10
CA ALA A 136 5.74 2.61 0.89
C ALA A 136 6.13 3.88 0.13
N VAL A 137 5.41 4.22 -0.95
CA VAL A 137 5.65 5.46 -1.71
C VAL A 137 5.57 6.67 -0.77
N MET A 138 4.50 6.78 0.02
CA MET A 138 4.30 7.92 0.93
C MET A 138 5.30 7.92 2.09
N GLY A 139 5.68 6.75 2.59
CA GLY A 139 6.70 6.61 3.63
C GLY A 139 8.08 7.07 3.16
N VAL A 140 8.44 6.75 1.93
CA VAL A 140 9.73 7.08 1.32
C VAL A 140 9.76 8.51 0.73
N SER A 141 8.63 9.00 0.21
CA SER A 141 8.54 10.33 -0.43
C SER A 141 9.00 11.46 0.49
N GLY A 142 8.64 11.38 1.78
CA GLY A 142 9.08 12.36 2.78
C GLY A 142 10.59 12.34 3.01
N GLN A 143 11.23 11.17 2.96
CA GLN A 143 12.66 11.00 3.13
C GLN A 143 13.45 11.47 1.90
N LEU A 144 12.89 11.23 0.71
CA LEU A 144 13.47 11.69 -0.56
C LEU A 144 13.16 13.16 -0.85
N ARG A 145 12.28 13.81 -0.07
CA ARG A 145 11.74 15.14 -0.37
C ARG A 145 11.18 15.21 -1.79
N ALA A 146 10.52 14.13 -2.17
CA ALA A 146 10.03 13.92 -3.52
C ALA A 146 8.97 14.96 -3.90
N LYS A 147 8.93 15.29 -5.17
CA LYS A 147 7.89 16.15 -5.74
C LYS A 147 6.53 15.48 -5.57
N THR A 148 5.52 16.27 -5.21
CA THR A 148 4.15 15.77 -5.00
C THR A 148 3.63 15.03 -6.22
N ASP A 149 3.86 15.55 -7.44
CA ASP A 149 3.42 14.93 -8.69
C ASP A 149 4.03 13.53 -8.89
N ASN A 150 5.31 13.35 -8.58
CA ASN A 150 5.97 12.05 -8.68
C ASN A 150 5.42 11.07 -7.65
N SER A 151 5.15 11.51 -6.43
CA SER A 151 4.55 10.67 -5.39
C SER A 151 3.12 10.24 -5.76
N VAL A 152 2.29 11.17 -6.26
CA VAL A 152 0.93 10.88 -6.71
C VAL A 152 0.93 9.93 -7.89
N LEU A 153 1.83 10.14 -8.88
CA LEU A 153 1.93 9.28 -10.04
C LEU A 153 2.39 7.86 -9.65
N ALA A 154 3.40 7.73 -8.80
CA ALA A 154 3.84 6.42 -8.32
C ALA A 154 2.73 5.68 -7.59
N VAL A 155 1.99 6.36 -6.71
CA VAL A 155 0.84 5.78 -5.99
C VAL A 155 -0.24 5.32 -6.96
N ALA A 156 -0.62 6.17 -7.92
CA ALA A 156 -1.66 5.83 -8.90
C ALA A 156 -1.27 4.61 -9.75
N VAL A 157 -0.03 4.55 -10.23
CA VAL A 157 0.48 3.42 -11.00
C VAL A 157 0.41 2.13 -10.19
N VAL A 158 0.92 2.15 -8.96
CA VAL A 158 0.96 0.96 -8.10
C VAL A 158 -0.46 0.49 -7.72
N ALA A 159 -1.39 1.41 -7.46
CA ALA A 159 -2.77 1.08 -7.13
C ALA A 159 -3.51 0.45 -8.32
N ILE A 160 -3.33 1.00 -9.53
CA ILE A 160 -3.93 0.43 -10.75
C ILE A 160 -3.35 -0.97 -11.01
N LEU A 161 -2.03 -1.13 -10.95
CA LEU A 161 -1.37 -2.42 -11.11
C LEU A 161 -1.84 -3.42 -10.06
N GLY A 162 -1.93 -3.01 -8.81
CA GLY A 162 -2.45 -3.86 -7.75
C GLY A 162 -3.84 -4.41 -8.05
N THR A 163 -4.74 -3.56 -8.57
CA THR A 163 -6.08 -3.99 -9.00
C THR A 163 -6.02 -4.98 -10.17
N VAL A 164 -5.24 -4.65 -11.20
CA VAL A 164 -5.09 -5.52 -12.39
C VAL A 164 -4.56 -6.89 -11.99
N PHE A 165 -3.47 -6.92 -11.20
CA PHE A 165 -2.88 -8.19 -10.76
C PHE A 165 -3.78 -8.96 -9.79
N THR A 166 -4.58 -8.29 -8.95
CA THR A 166 -5.60 -8.96 -8.12
C THR A 166 -6.59 -9.74 -8.98
N LEU A 167 -7.10 -9.11 -10.05
CA LEU A 167 -8.02 -9.78 -10.99
C LEU A 167 -7.34 -10.95 -11.68
N ILE A 168 -6.11 -10.76 -12.16
CA ILE A 168 -5.33 -11.83 -12.82
C ILE A 168 -5.14 -13.00 -11.85
N GLU A 169 -4.66 -12.75 -10.63
CA GLU A 169 -4.34 -13.82 -9.67
C GLU A 169 -5.58 -14.57 -9.17
N VAL A 170 -6.70 -13.87 -8.96
CA VAL A 170 -7.97 -14.52 -8.62
C VAL A 170 -8.47 -15.39 -9.77
N THR A 171 -8.37 -14.91 -11.00
CA THR A 171 -8.80 -15.68 -12.19
C THR A 171 -7.87 -16.89 -12.43
N LEU A 172 -6.58 -16.75 -12.16
CA LEU A 172 -5.60 -17.84 -12.31
C LEU A 172 -5.68 -18.87 -11.18
N GLN A 173 -6.30 -18.57 -10.03
CA GLN A 173 -6.33 -19.44 -8.85
C GLN A 173 -6.60 -20.92 -9.15
N PRO A 174 -7.65 -21.31 -9.92
CA PRO A 174 -7.95 -22.71 -10.16
C PRO A 174 -6.92 -23.43 -11.04
N TYR A 175 -6.08 -22.67 -11.75
CA TYR A 175 -5.09 -23.22 -12.69
C TYR A 175 -3.68 -23.31 -12.09
N LEU A 176 -3.42 -22.66 -10.95
CA LEU A 176 -2.08 -22.58 -10.35
C LEU A 176 -1.63 -23.88 -9.70
N GLY A 177 -2.57 -24.75 -9.31
CA GLY A 177 -2.27 -26.00 -8.60
C GLY A 177 -1.60 -25.78 -7.24
N LEU A 178 -1.88 -24.68 -6.57
CA LEU A 178 -1.44 -24.33 -5.23
C LEU A 178 -2.52 -24.72 -4.22
N ASP A 179 -2.10 -25.25 -3.06
CA ASP A 179 -3.02 -25.38 -1.92
C ASP A 179 -3.40 -24.00 -1.36
N ALA A 180 -4.36 -23.96 -0.43
CA ALA A 180 -4.86 -22.71 0.12
C ALA A 180 -3.78 -21.87 0.81
N TYR A 181 -2.85 -22.49 1.55
CA TYR A 181 -1.78 -21.78 2.24
C TYR A 181 -0.78 -21.19 1.24
N ASN A 182 -0.31 -21.99 0.28
CA ASN A 182 0.63 -21.56 -0.74
C ASN A 182 0.04 -20.51 -1.66
N TYR A 183 -1.27 -20.60 -1.99
CA TYR A 183 -1.98 -19.54 -2.71
C TYR A 183 -2.00 -18.22 -1.92
N GLY A 184 -2.20 -18.30 -0.61
CA GLY A 184 -2.11 -17.12 0.26
C GLY A 184 -0.69 -16.51 0.29
N VAL A 185 0.35 -17.35 0.38
CA VAL A 185 1.75 -16.88 0.29
C VAL A 185 2.03 -16.23 -1.05
N PHE A 186 1.54 -16.81 -2.15
CA PHE A 186 1.66 -16.27 -3.50
C PHE A 186 1.02 -14.88 -3.59
N THR A 187 -0.26 -14.74 -3.25
CA THR A 187 -0.99 -13.46 -3.36
C THR A 187 -0.48 -12.40 -2.40
N GLY A 188 -0.08 -12.78 -1.19
CA GLY A 188 0.56 -11.87 -0.23
C GLY A 188 1.94 -11.40 -0.68
N GLY A 189 2.67 -12.28 -1.38
CA GLY A 189 4.01 -12.01 -1.92
C GLY A 189 4.00 -11.16 -3.19
N SER A 190 3.08 -11.38 -4.12
CA SER A 190 3.04 -10.75 -5.43
C SER A 190 2.29 -9.41 -5.46
N LEU A 191 1.14 -9.32 -4.79
CA LEU A 191 0.29 -8.13 -4.84
C LEU A 191 0.92 -6.92 -4.14
N HIS A 192 0.54 -5.71 -4.57
CA HIS A 192 1.20 -4.49 -4.15
C HIS A 192 0.70 -3.96 -2.81
N GLU A 193 -0.59 -4.04 -2.54
CA GLU A 193 -1.21 -3.49 -1.32
C GLU A 193 -1.85 -4.57 -0.46
N ILE A 194 -2.01 -4.27 0.84
CA ILE A 194 -2.65 -5.17 1.80
C ILE A 194 -4.09 -5.47 1.37
N ALA A 195 -4.82 -4.47 0.85
CA ALA A 195 -6.18 -4.66 0.38
C ALA A 195 -6.29 -5.66 -0.77
N HIS A 196 -5.37 -5.59 -1.72
CA HIS A 196 -5.29 -6.50 -2.84
C HIS A 196 -4.98 -7.94 -2.37
N ALA A 197 -4.01 -8.08 -1.46
CA ALA A 197 -3.68 -9.39 -0.86
C ALA A 197 -4.85 -9.98 -0.07
N VAL A 198 -5.61 -9.14 0.66
CA VAL A 198 -6.82 -9.56 1.38
C VAL A 198 -7.92 -9.99 0.40
N ALA A 199 -8.12 -9.26 -0.69
CA ALA A 199 -9.14 -9.58 -1.68
C ALA A 199 -8.81 -10.90 -2.39
N ALA A 200 -7.58 -11.07 -2.89
CA ALA A 200 -7.16 -12.27 -3.59
C ALA A 200 -7.04 -13.47 -2.65
N GLY A 201 -6.41 -13.31 -1.49
CA GLY A 201 -6.32 -14.36 -0.47
C GLY A 201 -7.68 -14.83 0.01
N GLY A 202 -8.63 -13.89 0.19
CA GLY A 202 -10.00 -14.20 0.56
C GLY A 202 -10.76 -15.05 -0.47
N ALA A 203 -10.45 -14.91 -1.76
CA ALA A 203 -10.98 -15.78 -2.80
C ALA A 203 -10.54 -17.24 -2.63
N GLY A 204 -9.33 -17.47 -2.07
CA GLY A 204 -8.81 -18.80 -1.76
C GLY A 204 -9.29 -19.39 -0.43
N GLY A 205 -10.18 -18.70 0.31
CA GLY A 205 -10.70 -19.13 1.61
C GLY A 205 -9.89 -18.59 2.80
N GLN A 206 -10.29 -18.98 4.03
CA GLN A 206 -9.76 -18.38 5.27
C GLN A 206 -8.26 -18.66 5.45
N VAL A 207 -7.79 -19.88 5.15
CA VAL A 207 -6.37 -20.26 5.27
C VAL A 207 -5.52 -19.40 4.32
N ALA A 208 -5.96 -19.24 3.08
CA ALA A 208 -5.28 -18.39 2.09
C ALA A 208 -5.28 -16.92 2.51
N LEU A 209 -6.39 -16.41 3.05
CA LEU A 209 -6.49 -15.05 3.55
C LEU A 209 -5.46 -14.78 4.67
N ASP A 210 -5.38 -15.68 5.64
CA ASP A 210 -4.47 -15.53 6.78
C ASP A 210 -3.00 -15.58 6.33
N ALA A 211 -2.64 -16.51 5.44
CA ALA A 211 -1.31 -16.60 4.84
C ALA A 211 -0.96 -15.38 3.99
N ALA A 212 -1.91 -14.86 3.20
CA ALA A 212 -1.73 -13.65 2.40
C ALA A 212 -1.46 -12.42 3.27
N ILE A 213 -2.21 -12.26 4.35
CA ILE A 213 -2.02 -11.17 5.31
C ILE A 213 -0.65 -11.28 5.98
N LEU A 214 -0.29 -12.46 6.48
CA LEU A 214 0.99 -12.70 7.14
C LEU A 214 2.17 -12.37 6.20
N THR A 215 2.13 -12.89 4.98
CA THR A 215 3.18 -12.65 3.97
C THR A 215 3.26 -11.17 3.61
N LYS A 216 2.12 -10.51 3.41
CA LYS A 216 2.09 -9.08 3.09
C LYS A 216 2.60 -8.20 4.23
N LEU A 217 2.22 -8.50 5.47
CA LEU A 217 2.67 -7.74 6.64
C LEU A 217 4.18 -7.94 6.88
N SER A 218 4.73 -9.12 6.55
CA SER A 218 6.17 -9.36 6.57
C SER A 218 6.92 -8.41 5.62
N ARG A 219 6.37 -8.15 4.43
CA ARG A 219 6.93 -7.15 3.49
C ARG A 219 6.80 -5.72 4.04
N VAL A 220 5.68 -5.40 4.70
CA VAL A 220 5.50 -4.07 5.33
C VAL A 220 6.58 -3.82 6.39
N LEU A 221 6.97 -4.83 7.17
CA LEU A 221 8.06 -4.70 8.13
C LEU A 221 9.39 -4.32 7.46
N MET A 222 9.63 -4.78 6.24
CA MET A 222 10.83 -4.41 5.48
C MET A 222 10.91 -2.90 5.16
N LEU A 223 9.79 -2.16 5.26
CA LEU A 223 9.81 -0.70 5.14
C LEU A 223 10.74 -0.06 6.18
N ILE A 224 10.87 -0.65 7.38
CA ILE A 224 11.78 -0.18 8.43
C ILE A 224 13.22 -0.24 7.92
N VAL A 225 13.59 -1.38 7.33
CA VAL A 225 14.95 -1.62 6.81
C VAL A 225 15.25 -0.65 5.67
N VAL A 226 14.33 -0.57 4.69
CA VAL A 226 14.48 0.31 3.53
C VAL A 226 14.54 1.77 3.94
N ALA A 227 13.67 2.21 4.86
CA ALA A 227 13.68 3.57 5.39
C ALA A 227 15.00 3.88 6.12
N GLY A 228 15.52 2.93 6.90
CA GLY A 228 16.82 3.03 7.57
C GLY A 228 17.98 3.20 6.58
N VAL A 229 18.02 2.37 5.53
CA VAL A 229 19.03 2.46 4.46
C VAL A 229 18.96 3.81 3.77
N LEU A 230 17.77 4.29 3.40
CA LEU A 230 17.60 5.59 2.76
C LEU A 230 18.03 6.76 3.63
N ILE A 231 17.81 6.69 4.95
CA ILE A 231 18.32 7.71 5.89
C ILE A 231 19.84 7.75 5.86
N VAL A 232 20.51 6.58 5.89
CA VAL A 232 21.97 6.49 5.89
C VAL A 232 22.56 6.98 4.58
N VAL A 233 21.98 6.56 3.45
CA VAL A 233 22.42 6.97 2.11
C VAL A 233 22.24 8.47 1.89
N ASN A 234 21.07 9.00 2.27
CA ASN A 234 20.78 10.43 2.12
C ASN A 234 21.64 11.33 3.05
N LYS A 235 22.05 10.83 4.24
CA LYS A 235 22.98 11.59 5.09
C LYS A 235 24.33 11.84 4.43
N LYS A 236 24.82 10.92 3.59
CA LYS A 236 26.10 11.05 2.88
C LYS A 236 26.05 12.05 1.71
N THR A 237 24.86 12.36 1.20
CA THR A 237 24.65 13.20 0.01
C THR A 237 24.09 14.60 0.35
N GLN A 238 23.84 14.90 1.63
CA GLN A 238 23.19 16.16 2.01
C GLN A 238 24.18 17.24 2.40
N ASP A 239 24.09 18.39 1.69
CA ASP A 239 24.52 19.69 2.21
C ASP A 239 23.79 19.97 3.54
N GLU A 240 24.48 20.44 4.55
CA GLU A 240 24.02 20.73 5.92
C GLU A 240 22.80 21.69 5.99
N THR A 241 22.46 22.35 4.89
CA THR A 241 21.36 23.33 4.78
C THR A 241 19.96 22.73 4.69
N LYS A 242 19.82 21.41 4.50
CA LYS A 242 18.51 20.77 4.27
C LYS A 242 18.11 19.90 5.45
N GLY A 243 17.47 20.45 6.45
CA GLY A 243 16.89 19.87 7.67
C GLY A 243 16.77 18.33 7.80
N LYS A 244 16.54 17.81 8.99
CA LYS A 244 16.50 16.37 9.33
C LYS A 244 15.49 15.60 8.48
N VAL A 245 15.88 14.41 8.00
CA VAL A 245 15.00 13.46 7.31
C VAL A 245 13.88 13.02 8.26
N PRO A 246 12.60 13.14 7.89
CA PRO A 246 11.51 12.78 8.80
C PRO A 246 11.49 11.27 9.06
N MET A 247 11.56 10.90 10.34
CA MET A 247 11.46 9.51 10.78
C MET A 247 10.02 9.01 10.58
N PRO A 248 9.80 7.81 10.02
CA PRO A 248 8.46 7.26 9.84
C PRO A 248 7.88 6.71 11.15
N TYR A 249 7.59 7.60 12.10
CA TYR A 249 7.07 7.22 13.43
C TYR A 249 5.82 6.34 13.42
N PHE A 250 5.04 6.36 12.33
CA PHE A 250 3.87 5.48 12.21
C PHE A 250 4.24 3.99 12.23
N ILE A 251 5.49 3.63 11.86
CA ILE A 251 5.97 2.26 11.93
C ILE A 251 6.11 1.82 13.39
N LEU A 252 6.62 2.70 14.27
CA LEU A 252 6.68 2.42 15.70
C LEU A 252 5.27 2.22 16.29
N GLY A 253 4.31 3.05 15.85
CA GLY A 253 2.90 2.89 16.20
C GLY A 253 2.33 1.54 15.71
N PHE A 254 2.67 1.12 14.49
CA PHE A 254 2.28 -0.19 13.95
C PHE A 254 2.83 -1.33 14.80
N ILE A 255 4.13 -1.30 15.15
CA ILE A 255 4.76 -2.32 16.00
C ILE A 255 4.10 -2.34 17.39
N PHE A 256 3.88 -1.17 17.98
CA PHE A 256 3.22 -1.04 19.28
C PHE A 256 1.82 -1.67 19.26
N MET A 257 1.01 -1.37 18.24
CA MET A 257 -0.32 -1.98 18.09
C MET A 257 -0.24 -3.49 17.84
N SER A 258 0.81 -3.97 17.14
CA SER A 258 1.06 -5.40 16.95
C SER A 258 1.38 -6.11 18.26
N ILE A 259 2.19 -5.49 19.12
CA ILE A 259 2.50 -5.99 20.47
C ILE A 259 1.21 -6.06 21.31
N LEU A 260 0.41 -5.00 21.31
CA LEU A 260 -0.86 -4.97 22.04
C LEU A 260 -1.81 -6.07 21.56
N GLY A 261 -1.96 -6.25 20.24
CA GLY A 261 -2.84 -7.26 19.66
C GLY A 261 -2.39 -8.69 19.97
N SER A 262 -1.06 -8.92 20.07
CA SER A 262 -0.50 -10.24 20.32
C SER A 262 -0.53 -10.63 21.80
N TYR A 263 -0.10 -9.71 22.68
CA TYR A 263 0.17 -10.05 24.09
C TYR A 263 -0.91 -9.58 25.07
N VAL A 264 -1.71 -8.57 24.73
CA VAL A 264 -2.74 -8.03 25.64
C VAL A 264 -4.08 -8.71 25.38
N THR A 265 -4.33 -9.81 26.08
CA THR A 265 -5.54 -10.64 25.90
C THR A 265 -6.84 -9.86 26.17
N PHE A 266 -6.84 -8.90 27.08
CA PHE A 266 -7.99 -8.04 27.39
C PHE A 266 -8.44 -7.21 26.19
N LEU A 267 -7.54 -6.84 25.27
CA LEU A 267 -7.86 -6.04 24.08
C LEU A 267 -8.30 -6.89 22.88
N LYS A 268 -8.16 -8.22 22.92
CA LYS A 268 -8.54 -9.11 21.79
C LYS A 268 -10.02 -8.96 21.39
N PRO A 269 -11.00 -8.79 22.29
CA PRO A 269 -12.39 -8.55 21.87
C PRO A 269 -12.59 -7.24 21.09
N LEU A 270 -11.68 -6.26 21.25
CA LEU A 270 -11.71 -4.98 20.53
C LEU A 270 -11.04 -5.04 19.15
N ALA A 271 -10.35 -6.14 18.83
CA ALA A 271 -9.64 -6.32 17.55
C ALA A 271 -10.52 -6.02 16.32
N PRO A 272 -11.77 -6.52 16.20
CA PRO A 272 -12.63 -6.21 15.06
C PRO A 272 -12.86 -4.72 14.88
N TYR A 273 -13.06 -3.98 15.97
CA TYR A 273 -13.29 -2.53 15.93
C TYR A 273 -12.05 -1.75 15.49
N PHE A 274 -10.87 -2.12 15.99
CA PHE A 274 -9.60 -1.51 15.55
C PHE A 274 -9.32 -1.78 14.07
N VAL A 275 -9.54 -3.01 13.63
CA VAL A 275 -9.36 -3.42 12.24
C VAL A 275 -10.37 -2.69 11.34
N ASP A 276 -11.61 -2.58 11.76
CA ASP A 276 -12.67 -1.88 11.03
C ASP A 276 -12.34 -0.38 10.87
N ALA A 277 -11.93 0.26 11.97
CA ALA A 277 -11.47 1.65 11.96
C ALA A 277 -10.22 1.83 11.06
N ALA A 278 -9.27 0.88 11.10
CA ALA A 278 -8.10 0.88 10.22
C ALA A 278 -8.51 0.90 8.75
N TYR A 279 -9.45 0.04 8.37
CA TYR A 279 -9.94 -0.02 6.99
C TYR A 279 -10.72 1.22 6.58
N ILE A 280 -11.50 1.84 7.47
CA ILE A 280 -12.17 3.12 7.20
C ILE A 280 -11.12 4.21 6.94
N PHE A 281 -10.11 4.34 7.78
CA PHE A 281 -9.05 5.33 7.60
C PHE A 281 -8.22 5.09 6.33
N LEU A 282 -7.91 3.84 6.01
CA LEU A 282 -7.27 3.48 4.75
C LEU A 282 -8.17 3.82 3.55
N GLY A 283 -9.47 3.55 3.63
CA GLY A 283 -10.45 3.92 2.61
C GLY A 283 -10.52 5.44 2.40
N MET A 284 -10.51 6.23 3.47
CA MET A 284 -10.42 7.69 3.40
C MET A 284 -9.13 8.16 2.72
N ALA A 285 -7.99 7.54 3.06
CA ALA A 285 -6.72 7.84 2.43
C ALA A 285 -6.72 7.50 0.93
N MET A 286 -7.31 6.36 0.55
CA MET A 286 -7.43 5.94 -0.86
C MET A 286 -8.36 6.88 -1.64
N ALA A 287 -9.50 7.29 -1.06
CA ALA A 287 -10.38 8.29 -1.66
C ALA A 287 -9.64 9.61 -1.92
N ALA A 288 -8.87 10.07 -0.93
CA ALA A 288 -8.05 11.28 -1.05
C ALA A 288 -6.98 11.16 -2.13
N LEU A 289 -6.30 10.02 -2.22
CA LEU A 289 -5.33 9.74 -3.28
C LEU A 289 -6.01 9.77 -4.65
N GLY A 290 -7.18 9.14 -4.80
CA GLY A 290 -7.97 9.20 -6.02
C GLY A 290 -8.32 10.64 -6.43
N MET A 291 -8.75 11.47 -5.48
CA MET A 291 -9.05 12.89 -5.72
C MET A 291 -7.81 13.74 -6.05
N SER A 292 -6.59 13.24 -5.77
CA SER A 292 -5.32 13.92 -6.07
C SER A 292 -4.72 13.52 -7.42
N VAL A 293 -5.32 12.57 -8.12
CA VAL A 293 -4.78 12.05 -9.39
C VAL A 293 -4.77 13.14 -10.47
N ASN A 294 -3.60 13.40 -11.03
CA ASN A 294 -3.46 14.29 -12.19
C ASN A 294 -3.40 13.44 -13.47
N PHE A 295 -4.55 13.34 -14.16
CA PHE A 295 -4.67 12.54 -15.39
C PHE A 295 -3.75 13.02 -16.52
N LYS A 296 -3.43 14.34 -16.57
CA LYS A 296 -2.49 14.87 -17.57
C LYS A 296 -1.08 14.34 -17.33
N VAL A 297 -0.61 14.33 -16.09
CA VAL A 297 0.70 13.76 -15.71
C VAL A 297 0.73 12.26 -15.98
N ILE A 298 -0.37 11.54 -15.70
CA ILE A 298 -0.50 10.11 -16.02
C ILE A 298 -0.37 9.90 -17.53
N LYS A 299 -1.05 10.72 -18.35
CA LYS A 299 -0.98 10.60 -19.82
C LYS A 299 0.41 10.90 -20.36
N GLU A 300 1.10 11.90 -19.84
CA GLU A 300 2.41 12.36 -20.37
C GLU A 300 3.59 11.50 -19.90
N ARG A 301 3.62 11.13 -18.61
CA ARG A 301 4.73 10.40 -17.98
C ARG A 301 4.36 9.00 -17.54
N GLY A 302 3.09 8.74 -17.35
CA GLY A 302 2.57 7.52 -16.74
C GLY A 302 2.82 6.27 -17.56
N VAL A 303 2.77 6.36 -18.88
CA VAL A 303 2.92 5.18 -19.76
C VAL A 303 4.27 4.48 -19.54
N ARG A 304 5.36 5.25 -19.44
CA ARG A 304 6.71 4.68 -19.26
C ARG A 304 6.85 4.00 -17.89
N VAL A 305 6.44 4.70 -16.83
CA VAL A 305 6.53 4.15 -15.47
C VAL A 305 5.55 2.99 -15.28
N PHE A 306 4.34 3.09 -15.86
CA PHE A 306 3.36 2.02 -15.84
C PHE A 306 3.89 0.75 -16.51
N THR A 307 4.44 0.87 -17.72
CA THR A 307 4.99 -0.29 -18.47
C THR A 307 6.16 -0.92 -17.71
N ALA A 308 7.09 -0.12 -17.18
CA ALA A 308 8.20 -0.63 -16.39
C ALA A 308 7.72 -1.38 -15.13
N CYS A 309 6.79 -0.78 -14.38
CA CYS A 309 6.22 -1.39 -13.18
C CYS A 309 5.37 -2.63 -13.52
N PHE A 310 4.62 -2.61 -14.63
CA PHE A 310 3.83 -3.76 -15.09
C PHE A 310 4.74 -4.97 -15.38
N LEU A 311 5.80 -4.78 -16.15
CA LEU A 311 6.76 -5.85 -16.45
C LEU A 311 7.45 -6.36 -15.17
N SER A 312 7.83 -5.46 -14.27
CA SER A 312 8.39 -5.84 -12.97
C SER A 312 7.38 -6.65 -12.14
N SER A 313 6.10 -6.29 -12.18
CA SER A 313 5.03 -6.99 -11.45
C SER A 313 4.74 -8.37 -12.02
N VAL A 314 4.84 -8.54 -13.36
CA VAL A 314 4.77 -9.87 -14.00
C VAL A 314 5.89 -10.77 -13.49
N ILE A 315 7.12 -10.25 -13.46
CA ILE A 315 8.27 -10.99 -12.93
C ILE A 315 8.06 -11.33 -11.45
N LEU A 316 7.57 -10.37 -10.64
CA LEU A 316 7.25 -10.61 -9.24
C LEU A 316 6.23 -11.74 -9.08
N MET A 317 5.15 -11.71 -9.85
CA MET A 317 4.11 -12.73 -9.84
C MET A 317 4.70 -14.12 -10.12
N ILE A 318 5.56 -14.24 -11.14
CA ILE A 318 6.23 -15.50 -11.47
C ILE A 318 7.14 -15.95 -10.35
N VAL A 319 7.97 -15.05 -9.80
CA VAL A 319 8.88 -15.36 -8.68
C VAL A 319 8.10 -15.80 -7.46
N CYS A 320 7.02 -15.11 -7.10
CA CYS A 320 6.19 -15.47 -5.96
C CYS A 320 5.46 -16.81 -6.16
N TYR A 321 5.05 -17.13 -7.38
CA TYR A 321 4.51 -18.44 -7.71
C TYR A 321 5.53 -19.56 -7.48
N VAL A 322 6.76 -19.39 -7.99
CA VAL A 322 7.85 -20.35 -7.79
C VAL A 322 8.18 -20.50 -6.31
N VAL A 323 8.28 -19.38 -5.59
CA VAL A 323 8.53 -19.39 -4.14
C VAL A 323 7.42 -20.09 -3.38
N ALA A 324 6.16 -19.81 -3.67
CA ALA A 324 5.02 -20.45 -3.01
C ALA A 324 4.95 -21.95 -3.30
N LYS A 325 5.29 -22.38 -4.51
CA LYS A 325 5.19 -23.78 -4.92
C LYS A 325 6.34 -24.67 -4.44
N PHE A 326 7.57 -24.13 -4.38
CA PHE A 326 8.76 -24.94 -4.13
C PHE A 326 9.45 -24.65 -2.79
N ILE A 327 9.15 -23.52 -2.19
CA ILE A 327 9.75 -23.15 -0.91
C ILE A 327 8.75 -23.36 0.23
N PHE A 328 7.48 -23.11 0.05
CA PHE A 328 6.47 -23.29 1.09
C PHE A 328 5.71 -24.59 0.92
#